data_b09519fd388cda22c824bfbba6fc1b5b
#
_entry.id   b09519fd388cda22c824bfbba6fc1b5b
#
_cell.length_a   1.000
_cell.length_b   1.000
_cell.length_c   1.000
_cell.angle_alpha   90.00
_cell.angle_beta   90.00
_cell.angle_gamma   90.00
#
_symmetry.space_group_name_H-M   'P 1'
#
loop_
_entity.id
_entity.type
_entity.pdbx_description
1 polymer ?
#
loop_
_entity_poly.entity_id
_entity_poly.type
_entity_poly.pdbx_seq_one_letter_code
_entity_poly.pdbx_strand_id
1 'polypeptide(L)'
;LDLALELATQLQSKIKQTLQAGSFVFRGQATAVSALDADLLEAAKKLLADVAEQVFDRYAEAPVRAATDTAEKFLKVANPAAIASSLDPLGLVQSNAGRASFKTDHKAMVSIRDYIDKRGTVDGKRLLDDFSSDPFGWSPDTTRYILAAMLMGGEIKLKVSGREVTAAGQQAIDALKTNNSFKPIGVALRDERPSIETLGRAAERLTELVGDMVIPLEQEVSKAAAKHFPRFQHDYGSLAEKLSGLGL
;
A
#
# COMPACT_ATOMS: atom_id res chain seq x y z
N LEU A 1 -58.98 -9.33 10.07
CA LEU A 1 -57.80 -8.85 9.36
C LEU A 1 -57.45 -7.43 9.83
N ASP A 2 -58.45 -6.53 9.97
CA ASP A 2 -58.26 -5.10 10.37
C ASP A 2 -57.67 -4.96 11.76
N LEU A 3 -58.15 -5.73 12.77
CA LEU A 3 -57.63 -5.66 14.13
C LEU A 3 -56.14 -6.07 14.23
N ALA A 4 -55.74 -7.09 13.48
CA ALA A 4 -54.33 -7.54 13.43
C ALA A 4 -53.41 -6.47 12.82
N LEU A 5 -53.87 -5.79 11.79
CA LEU A 5 -53.14 -4.70 11.12
C LEU A 5 -53.02 -3.50 12.06
N GLU A 6 -54.10 -3.14 12.74
CA GLU A 6 -54.12 -2.07 13.74
C GLU A 6 -53.16 -2.33 14.88
N LEU A 7 -53.19 -3.52 15.45
CA LEU A 7 -52.28 -3.94 16.53
C LEU A 7 -50.83 -3.93 16.08
N ALA A 8 -50.54 -4.35 14.83
CA ALA A 8 -49.19 -4.32 14.27
C ALA A 8 -48.70 -2.86 14.15
N THR A 9 -49.55 -1.96 13.69
CA THR A 9 -49.23 -0.53 13.55
C THR A 9 -48.97 0.13 14.90
N GLN A 10 -49.83 -0.16 15.89
CA GLN A 10 -49.67 0.34 17.24
C GLN A 10 -48.36 -0.19 17.86
N LEU A 11 -48.04 -1.47 17.67
CA LEU A 11 -46.80 -2.10 18.15
C LEU A 11 -45.58 -1.43 17.55
N GLN A 12 -45.56 -1.22 16.22
CA GLN A 12 -44.47 -0.54 15.52
C GLN A 12 -44.27 0.89 16.07
N SER A 13 -45.37 1.64 16.25
CA SER A 13 -45.32 2.99 16.79
C SER A 13 -44.75 3.01 18.21
N LYS A 14 -45.19 2.05 19.06
CA LYS A 14 -44.71 1.91 20.43
C LYS A 14 -43.21 1.54 20.50
N ILE A 15 -42.77 0.59 19.66
CA ILE A 15 -41.36 0.23 19.55
C ILE A 15 -40.52 1.44 19.12
N LYS A 16 -40.96 2.16 18.08
CA LYS A 16 -40.28 3.37 17.61
C LYS A 16 -40.16 4.43 18.71
N GLN A 17 -41.24 4.73 19.41
CA GLN A 17 -41.23 5.69 20.52
C GLN A 17 -40.30 5.25 21.67
N THR A 18 -40.31 3.97 22.03
CA THR A 18 -39.44 3.44 23.08
C THR A 18 -37.97 3.54 22.71
N LEU A 19 -37.60 3.20 21.47
CA LEU A 19 -36.23 3.32 20.97
C LEU A 19 -35.77 4.79 20.88
N GLN A 20 -36.66 5.71 20.46
CA GLN A 20 -36.36 7.13 20.43
C GLN A 20 -36.17 7.76 21.81
N ALA A 21 -36.86 7.23 22.84
CA ALA A 21 -36.68 7.65 24.24
C ALA A 21 -35.41 7.03 24.88
N GLY A 22 -34.76 6.12 24.19
CA GLY A 22 -33.54 5.46 24.64
C GLY A 22 -32.26 6.28 24.44
N SER A 23 -31.15 5.65 24.73
CA SER A 23 -29.81 6.23 24.49
C SER A 23 -28.91 5.21 23.83
N PHE A 24 -28.03 5.69 22.95
CA PHE A 24 -26.87 4.93 22.50
C PHE A 24 -25.75 5.04 23.54
N VAL A 25 -25.03 3.95 23.75
CA VAL A 25 -23.88 3.94 24.67
C VAL A 25 -22.63 3.55 23.91
N PHE A 26 -21.61 4.43 23.95
CA PHE A 26 -20.30 4.17 23.37
C PHE A 26 -19.20 4.52 24.38
N ARG A 27 -18.31 3.58 24.67
CA ARG A 27 -17.22 3.75 25.66
C ARG A 27 -17.69 4.29 27.00
N GLY A 28 -18.89 3.88 27.45
CA GLY A 28 -19.48 4.30 28.72
C GLY A 28 -20.19 5.68 28.69
N GLN A 29 -20.15 6.39 27.56
CA GLN A 29 -20.91 7.64 27.38
C GLN A 29 -22.25 7.35 26.74
N ALA A 30 -23.34 7.85 27.38
CA ALA A 30 -24.69 7.71 26.86
C ALA A 30 -25.10 8.98 26.11
N THR A 31 -25.58 8.82 24.89
CA THR A 31 -26.12 9.90 24.06
C THR A 31 -27.59 9.60 23.78
N ALA A 32 -28.48 10.50 24.18
CA ALA A 32 -29.91 10.32 23.93
C ALA A 32 -30.21 10.28 22.43
N VAL A 33 -31.01 9.32 21.98
CA VAL A 33 -31.38 9.18 20.55
C VAL A 33 -32.06 10.46 20.07
N SER A 34 -32.99 11.02 20.86
CA SER A 34 -33.71 12.24 20.53
C SER A 34 -32.82 13.50 20.42
N ALA A 35 -31.63 13.50 21.02
CA ALA A 35 -30.68 14.61 20.88
C ALA A 35 -29.92 14.59 19.54
N LEU A 36 -29.85 13.43 18.89
CA LEU A 36 -29.18 13.25 17.60
C LEU A 36 -30.13 13.52 16.44
N ASP A 37 -31.30 12.88 16.42
CA ASP A 37 -32.33 13.08 15.40
C ASP A 37 -33.71 12.58 15.87
N ALA A 38 -34.76 13.11 15.26
CA ALA A 38 -36.13 12.62 15.46
C ALA A 38 -36.39 11.28 14.77
N ASP A 39 -35.60 10.92 13.74
CA ASP A 39 -35.61 9.61 13.12
C ASP A 39 -34.52 8.73 13.69
N LEU A 40 -34.89 7.51 14.12
CA LEU A 40 -33.97 6.56 14.74
C LEU A 40 -32.79 6.18 13.83
N LEU A 41 -33.05 5.99 12.54
CA LEU A 41 -32.03 5.62 11.57
C LEU A 41 -31.02 6.74 11.35
N GLU A 42 -31.52 7.98 11.22
CA GLU A 42 -30.67 9.16 11.08
C GLU A 42 -29.87 9.45 12.37
N ALA A 43 -30.49 9.25 13.53
CA ALA A 43 -29.79 9.32 14.82
C ALA A 43 -28.66 8.29 14.89
N ALA A 44 -28.90 7.04 14.47
CA ALA A 44 -27.89 5.99 14.45
C ALA A 44 -26.75 6.33 13.46
N LYS A 45 -27.07 6.86 12.28
CA LYS A 45 -26.05 7.29 11.30
C LYS A 45 -25.16 8.42 11.82
N LYS A 46 -25.75 9.42 12.47
CA LYS A 46 -25.00 10.53 13.09
C LYS A 46 -24.05 10.00 14.16
N LEU A 47 -24.57 9.18 15.07
CA LEU A 47 -23.71 8.59 16.09
C LEU A 47 -22.58 7.74 15.49
N LEU A 48 -22.88 6.88 14.50
CA LEU A 48 -21.87 6.04 13.85
C LEU A 48 -20.80 6.88 13.14
N ALA A 49 -21.16 8.03 12.56
CA ALA A 49 -20.19 8.94 11.97
C ALA A 49 -19.24 9.51 13.04
N ASP A 50 -19.80 10.05 14.14
CA ASP A 50 -19.01 10.60 15.25
C ASP A 50 -18.11 9.52 15.91
N VAL A 51 -18.66 8.32 16.09
CA VAL A 51 -17.92 7.17 16.66
C VAL A 51 -16.81 6.70 15.70
N ALA A 52 -17.09 6.68 14.39
CA ALA A 52 -16.11 6.24 13.40
C ALA A 52 -14.86 7.13 13.42
N GLU A 53 -15.00 8.45 13.55
CA GLU A 53 -13.85 9.38 13.67
C GLU A 53 -13.01 9.11 14.93
N GLN A 54 -13.65 8.70 16.03
CA GLN A 54 -12.96 8.37 17.27
C GLN A 54 -12.30 6.98 17.29
N VAL A 55 -12.83 6.05 16.49
CA VAL A 55 -12.30 4.67 16.37
C VAL A 55 -11.20 4.62 15.32
N PHE A 56 -11.42 5.30 14.20
CA PHE A 56 -10.53 5.31 13.04
C PHE A 56 -9.81 6.66 12.89
N ASP A 57 -9.20 7.15 13.97
CA ASP A 57 -8.54 8.46 14.04
C ASP A 57 -7.35 8.59 13.07
N ARG A 58 -6.83 7.46 12.58
CA ARG A 58 -5.76 7.39 11.58
C ARG A 58 -6.25 7.06 10.17
N TYR A 59 -7.55 6.97 9.94
CA TYR A 59 -8.12 6.73 8.62
C TYR A 59 -7.69 7.80 7.60
N ALA A 60 -7.59 9.05 8.05
CA ALA A 60 -7.20 10.19 7.23
C ALA A 60 -5.77 10.10 6.64
N GLU A 61 -4.93 9.17 7.10
CA GLU A 61 -3.60 8.95 6.52
C GLU A 61 -3.67 8.27 5.13
N ALA A 62 -4.72 7.45 4.87
CA ALA A 62 -4.99 6.85 3.57
C ALA A 62 -6.52 6.80 3.28
N PRO A 63 -7.21 7.95 3.16
CA PRO A 63 -8.66 8.03 3.06
C PRO A 63 -9.17 7.71 1.64
N VAL A 64 -8.60 6.69 1.03
CA VAL A 64 -8.94 6.24 -0.33
C VAL A 64 -9.28 4.76 -0.33
N ARG A 65 -10.09 4.36 -1.30
CA ARG A 65 -10.37 2.95 -1.56
C ARG A 65 -9.79 2.59 -2.93
N ALA A 66 -8.57 2.05 -2.92
CA ALA A 66 -7.94 1.57 -4.14
C ALA A 66 -8.75 0.41 -4.75
N ALA A 67 -8.73 0.28 -6.07
CA ALA A 67 -9.31 -0.88 -6.74
C ALA A 67 -8.42 -2.12 -6.51
N THR A 68 -9.01 -3.30 -6.61
CA THR A 68 -8.32 -4.58 -6.34
C THR A 68 -7.09 -4.78 -7.22
N ASP A 69 -7.11 -4.27 -8.45
CA ASP A 69 -6.03 -4.39 -9.41
C ASP A 69 -5.02 -3.22 -9.37
N THR A 70 -5.23 -2.23 -8.50
CA THR A 70 -4.37 -1.03 -8.42
C THR A 70 -2.93 -1.40 -8.11
N ALA A 71 -2.67 -2.25 -7.13
CA ALA A 71 -1.31 -2.67 -6.76
C ALA A 71 -0.59 -3.39 -7.92
N GLU A 72 -1.30 -4.29 -8.63
CA GLU A 72 -0.77 -4.99 -9.81
C GLU A 72 -0.43 -4.01 -10.94
N LYS A 73 -1.37 -3.12 -11.28
CA LYS A 73 -1.16 -2.11 -12.33
C LYS A 73 -0.05 -1.14 -11.97
N PHE A 74 0.03 -0.73 -10.72
CA PHE A 74 1.08 0.16 -10.20
C PHE A 74 2.48 -0.44 -10.41
N LEU A 75 2.67 -1.72 -10.05
CA LEU A 75 3.94 -2.43 -10.25
C LEU A 75 4.32 -2.66 -11.72
N LYS A 76 3.33 -2.63 -12.63
CA LYS A 76 3.56 -2.78 -14.08
C LYS A 76 3.88 -1.48 -14.79
N VAL A 77 3.82 -0.33 -14.11
CA VAL A 77 4.09 0.97 -14.73
C VAL A 77 5.55 1.04 -15.16
N ALA A 78 5.77 1.18 -16.47
CA ALA A 78 7.11 1.24 -17.05
C ALA A 78 7.83 2.55 -16.71
N ASN A 79 7.09 3.66 -16.61
CA ASN A 79 7.63 4.96 -16.24
C ASN A 79 6.83 5.56 -15.07
N PRO A 80 7.29 5.36 -13.83
CA PRO A 80 6.61 5.91 -12.66
C PRO A 80 6.46 7.44 -12.65
N ALA A 81 7.34 8.17 -13.33
CA ALA A 81 7.25 9.63 -13.42
C ALA A 81 6.00 10.12 -14.18
N ALA A 82 5.41 9.27 -15.02
CA ALA A 82 4.21 9.54 -15.81
C ALA A 82 3.00 8.70 -15.34
N ILE A 83 2.97 8.30 -14.06
CA ILE A 83 1.88 7.48 -13.53
C ILE A 83 0.55 8.24 -13.54
N ALA A 84 -0.53 7.58 -13.96
CA ALA A 84 -1.86 8.15 -13.92
C ALA A 84 -2.35 8.26 -12.45
N SER A 85 -3.05 9.36 -12.12
CA SER A 85 -3.61 9.58 -10.77
C SER A 85 -4.59 8.49 -10.32
N SER A 86 -5.25 7.82 -11.27
CA SER A 86 -6.10 6.66 -10.98
C SER A 86 -5.35 5.44 -10.43
N LEU A 87 -4.05 5.33 -10.75
CA LEU A 87 -3.16 4.27 -10.24
C LEU A 87 -2.38 4.71 -8.99
N ASP A 88 -2.29 6.00 -8.74
CA ASP A 88 -1.64 6.60 -7.57
C ASP A 88 -2.60 7.51 -6.79
N PRO A 89 -3.68 6.96 -6.22
CA PRO A 89 -4.76 7.74 -5.61
C PRO A 89 -4.33 8.53 -4.36
N LEU A 90 -3.21 8.19 -3.73
CA LEU A 90 -2.62 8.94 -2.62
C LEU A 90 -1.52 9.91 -3.07
N GLY A 91 -1.15 9.91 -4.35
CA GLY A 91 -0.07 10.73 -4.87
C GLY A 91 1.28 10.42 -4.22
N LEU A 92 1.60 9.13 -4.04
CA LEU A 92 2.83 8.65 -3.43
C LEU A 92 4.05 8.81 -4.35
N VAL A 93 3.82 8.98 -5.64
CA VAL A 93 4.87 9.21 -6.63
C VAL A 93 4.97 10.71 -6.93
N GLN A 94 6.18 11.23 -6.91
CA GLN A 94 6.51 12.58 -7.37
C GLN A 94 7.32 12.51 -8.65
N SER A 95 7.07 13.43 -9.57
CA SER A 95 7.88 13.61 -10.78
C SER A 95 8.63 14.94 -10.69
N ASN A 96 9.96 14.88 -10.64
CA ASN A 96 10.84 16.05 -10.67
C ASN A 96 11.75 15.97 -11.88
N ALA A 97 11.57 16.89 -12.83
CA ALA A 97 12.36 16.94 -14.07
C ALA A 97 12.38 15.58 -14.84
N GLY A 98 11.25 14.90 -14.92
CA GLY A 98 11.12 13.59 -15.57
C GLY A 98 11.64 12.39 -14.77
N ARG A 99 12.09 12.61 -13.52
CA ARG A 99 12.52 11.56 -12.60
C ARG A 99 11.43 11.27 -11.57
N ALA A 100 11.12 10.00 -11.39
CA ALA A 100 10.21 9.58 -10.32
C ALA A 100 10.95 9.48 -8.99
N SER A 101 10.30 9.94 -7.93
CA SER A 101 10.67 9.68 -6.54
C SER A 101 9.43 9.30 -5.74
N PHE A 102 9.61 8.60 -4.63
CA PHE A 102 8.51 8.18 -3.76
C PHE A 102 8.49 9.04 -2.50
N LYS A 103 7.29 9.47 -2.08
CA LYS A 103 7.07 10.22 -0.84
C LYS A 103 7.20 9.32 0.38
N THR A 104 8.43 8.97 0.75
CA THR A 104 8.70 8.09 1.89
C THR A 104 8.29 8.69 3.24
N ASP A 105 8.04 9.99 3.29
CA ASP A 105 7.52 10.76 4.42
C ASP A 105 5.98 10.83 4.48
N HIS A 106 5.27 10.24 3.49
CA HIS A 106 3.82 10.19 3.53
C HIS A 106 3.34 9.39 4.75
N LYS A 107 2.38 9.95 5.50
CA LYS A 107 1.92 9.39 6.79
C LYS A 107 1.58 7.90 6.71
N ALA A 108 0.90 7.47 5.67
CA ALA A 108 0.55 6.06 5.49
C ALA A 108 1.79 5.16 5.33
N MET A 109 2.82 5.61 4.59
CA MET A 109 4.07 4.85 4.48
C MET A 109 4.83 4.81 5.80
N VAL A 110 4.89 5.95 6.51
CA VAL A 110 5.51 6.02 7.84
C VAL A 110 4.83 5.06 8.81
N SER A 111 3.49 5.02 8.81
CA SER A 111 2.72 4.12 9.68
C SER A 111 3.01 2.65 9.43
N ILE A 112 3.09 2.24 8.16
CA ILE A 112 3.44 0.86 7.79
C ILE A 112 4.90 0.57 8.15
N ARG A 113 5.81 1.51 7.89
CA ARG A 113 7.23 1.38 8.24
C ARG A 113 7.41 1.17 9.73
N ASP A 114 6.83 2.04 10.56
CA ASP A 114 6.92 1.96 12.03
C ASP A 114 6.31 0.66 12.57
N TYR A 115 5.23 0.19 11.92
CA TYR A 115 4.60 -1.06 12.27
C TYR A 115 5.52 -2.25 12.02
N ILE A 116 6.18 -2.29 10.85
CA ILE A 116 7.12 -3.35 10.47
C ILE A 116 8.40 -3.25 11.29
N ASP A 117 8.93 -2.06 11.52
CA ASP A 117 10.16 -1.83 12.31
C ASP A 117 10.06 -2.43 13.70
N LYS A 118 8.94 -2.21 14.37
CA LYS A 118 8.68 -2.75 15.72
C LYS A 118 8.55 -4.29 15.77
N ARG A 119 8.26 -4.95 14.65
CA ARG A 119 7.94 -6.39 14.59
C ARG A 119 8.90 -7.22 13.77
N GLY A 120 9.76 -6.60 12.99
CA GLY A 120 10.63 -7.25 12.02
C GLY A 120 9.84 -7.72 10.79
N THR A 121 9.91 -9.02 10.46
CA THR A 121 9.11 -9.58 9.36
C THR A 121 7.66 -9.78 9.79
N VAL A 122 6.71 -9.26 9.03
CA VAL A 122 5.28 -9.35 9.28
C VAL A 122 4.58 -10.04 8.11
N ASP A 123 3.69 -10.97 8.39
CA ASP A 123 2.89 -11.63 7.36
C ASP A 123 1.85 -10.69 6.75
N GLY A 124 1.62 -10.85 5.45
CA GLY A 124 0.64 -10.06 4.70
C GLY A 124 -0.77 -10.15 5.29
N LYS A 125 -1.18 -11.33 5.78
CA LYS A 125 -2.47 -11.47 6.47
C LYS A 125 -2.58 -10.48 7.63
N ARG A 126 -1.57 -10.44 8.49
CA ARG A 126 -1.55 -9.58 9.67
C ARG A 126 -1.53 -8.10 9.30
N LEU A 127 -0.76 -7.72 8.26
CA LEU A 127 -0.79 -6.35 7.74
C LEU A 127 -2.18 -5.95 7.27
N LEU A 128 -2.86 -6.81 6.48
CA LEU A 128 -4.20 -6.50 6.01
C LEU A 128 -5.21 -6.39 7.17
N ASP A 129 -5.16 -7.31 8.13
CA ASP A 129 -6.09 -7.34 9.26
C ASP A 129 -5.88 -6.11 10.18
N ASP A 130 -4.63 -5.81 10.57
CA ASP A 130 -4.32 -4.72 11.51
C ASP A 130 -4.58 -3.34 10.89
N PHE A 131 -4.26 -3.12 9.59
CA PHE A 131 -4.54 -1.85 8.92
C PHE A 131 -6.00 -1.69 8.47
N SER A 132 -6.78 -2.77 8.44
CA SER A 132 -8.24 -2.70 8.23
C SER A 132 -9.02 -2.48 9.53
N SER A 133 -8.38 -2.65 10.66
CA SER A 133 -8.95 -2.48 12.01
C SER A 133 -8.66 -1.08 12.56
N ASP A 134 -9.16 -0.80 13.78
CA ASP A 134 -8.77 0.41 14.50
C ASP A 134 -7.24 0.46 14.72
N PRO A 135 -6.62 1.63 14.65
CA PRO A 135 -7.19 2.95 14.39
C PRO A 135 -7.24 3.36 12.89
N PHE A 136 -6.86 2.49 11.96
CA PHE A 136 -6.64 2.83 10.55
C PHE A 136 -7.90 2.71 9.69
N GLY A 137 -8.57 1.55 9.67
CA GLY A 137 -9.77 1.30 8.86
C GLY A 137 -9.50 1.34 7.35
N TRP A 138 -8.26 1.14 6.90
CA TRP A 138 -7.92 1.18 5.47
C TRP A 138 -8.42 -0.07 4.76
N SER A 139 -8.78 0.06 3.48
CA SER A 139 -9.14 -1.12 2.72
C SER A 139 -7.91 -2.01 2.49
N PRO A 140 -8.08 -3.35 2.47
CA PRO A 140 -6.99 -4.27 2.14
C PRO A 140 -6.29 -3.95 0.81
N ASP A 141 -7.07 -3.47 -0.16
CA ASP A 141 -6.56 -3.10 -1.47
C ASP A 141 -5.70 -1.83 -1.41
N THR A 142 -6.08 -0.85 -0.56
CA THR A 142 -5.28 0.35 -0.29
C THR A 142 -3.96 -0.02 0.38
N THR A 143 -3.99 -0.90 1.37
CA THR A 143 -2.76 -1.37 2.04
C THR A 143 -1.81 -2.06 1.05
N ARG A 144 -2.32 -2.93 0.15
CA ARG A 144 -1.49 -3.56 -0.90
C ARG A 144 -0.89 -2.55 -1.88
N TYR A 145 -1.67 -1.51 -2.27
CA TYR A 145 -1.17 -0.45 -3.13
C TYR A 145 -0.04 0.35 -2.45
N ILE A 146 -0.18 0.71 -1.17
CA ILE A 146 0.87 1.41 -0.42
C ILE A 146 2.13 0.53 -0.33
N LEU A 147 1.98 -0.76 -0.05
CA LEU A 147 3.10 -1.71 -0.04
C LEU A 147 3.77 -1.86 -1.41
N ALA A 148 3.01 -1.81 -2.51
CA ALA A 148 3.57 -1.78 -3.85
C ALA A 148 4.44 -0.52 -4.08
N ALA A 149 3.95 0.65 -3.63
CA ALA A 149 4.72 1.89 -3.68
C ALA A 149 5.97 1.85 -2.79
N MET A 150 5.88 1.28 -1.58
CA MET A 150 7.02 1.09 -0.69
C MET A 150 8.07 0.13 -1.28
N LEU A 151 7.65 -0.93 -1.95
CA LEU A 151 8.56 -1.85 -2.64
C LEU A 151 9.30 -1.16 -3.79
N MET A 152 8.58 -0.41 -4.63
CA MET A 152 9.18 0.36 -5.72
C MET A 152 10.10 1.48 -5.22
N GLY A 153 9.76 2.08 -4.07
CA GLY A 153 10.59 3.06 -3.37
C GLY A 153 11.79 2.45 -2.64
N GLY A 154 11.94 1.12 -2.64
CA GLY A 154 13.03 0.43 -1.96
C GLY A 154 12.94 0.46 -0.42
N GLU A 155 11.75 0.74 0.16
CA GLU A 155 11.53 0.80 1.60
C GLU A 155 11.43 -0.58 2.24
N ILE A 156 10.84 -1.53 1.51
CA ILE A 156 10.54 -2.87 1.98
C ILE A 156 11.08 -3.94 1.05
N LYS A 157 11.17 -5.15 1.56
CA LYS A 157 11.38 -6.40 0.82
C LYS A 157 10.24 -7.36 1.11
N LEU A 158 9.85 -8.16 0.12
CA LEU A 158 8.87 -9.22 0.27
C LEU A 158 9.61 -10.56 0.41
N LYS A 159 9.10 -11.45 1.25
CA LYS A 159 9.56 -12.83 1.37
C LYS A 159 8.53 -13.75 0.73
N VAL A 160 8.82 -14.20 -0.49
CA VAL A 160 7.94 -15.04 -1.30
C VAL A 160 8.54 -16.44 -1.38
N SER A 161 7.89 -17.43 -0.80
CA SER A 161 8.37 -18.82 -0.79
C SER A 161 9.84 -18.96 -0.38
N GLY A 162 10.26 -18.23 0.67
CA GLY A 162 11.61 -18.23 1.21
C GLY A 162 12.64 -17.38 0.44
N ARG A 163 12.25 -16.73 -0.66
CA ARG A 163 13.09 -15.83 -1.43
C ARG A 163 12.77 -14.36 -1.14
N GLU A 164 13.81 -13.53 -1.12
CA GLU A 164 13.63 -12.08 -0.98
C GLU A 164 13.39 -11.44 -2.35
N VAL A 165 12.36 -10.60 -2.41
CA VAL A 165 11.99 -9.79 -3.58
C VAL A 165 12.12 -8.33 -3.18
N THR A 166 13.06 -7.62 -3.76
CA THR A 166 13.43 -6.24 -3.40
C THR A 166 13.08 -5.21 -4.45
N ALA A 167 12.56 -5.65 -5.60
CA ALA A 167 12.18 -4.79 -6.72
C ALA A 167 10.89 -5.27 -7.37
N ALA A 168 10.25 -4.37 -8.14
CA ALA A 168 9.10 -4.74 -8.95
C ALA A 168 9.51 -5.74 -10.03
N GLY A 169 8.72 -6.79 -10.19
CA GLY A 169 8.91 -7.86 -11.15
C GLY A 169 7.76 -8.86 -11.02
N GLN A 170 7.76 -9.93 -11.81
CA GLN A 170 6.64 -10.87 -11.85
C GLN A 170 6.30 -11.46 -10.47
N GLN A 171 7.31 -11.79 -9.66
CA GLN A 171 7.10 -12.32 -8.31
C GLN A 171 6.41 -11.31 -7.38
N ALA A 172 6.78 -10.03 -7.44
CA ALA A 172 6.14 -8.97 -6.67
C ALA A 172 4.69 -8.74 -7.15
N ILE A 173 4.48 -8.75 -8.47
CA ILE A 173 3.16 -8.62 -9.08
C ILE A 173 2.24 -9.75 -8.61
N ASP A 174 2.67 -11.00 -8.72
CA ASP A 174 1.89 -12.16 -8.32
C ASP A 174 1.59 -12.16 -6.82
N ALA A 175 2.56 -11.74 -5.99
CA ALA A 175 2.40 -11.63 -4.54
C ALA A 175 1.36 -10.55 -4.15
N LEU A 176 1.40 -9.38 -4.80
CA LEU A 176 0.53 -8.24 -4.47
C LEU A 176 -0.76 -8.17 -5.30
N LYS A 177 -1.03 -9.15 -6.18
CA LYS A 177 -2.18 -9.15 -7.09
C LYS A 177 -3.52 -9.17 -6.39
N THR A 178 -3.68 -10.00 -5.37
CA THR A 178 -4.93 -10.18 -4.61
C THR A 178 -4.65 -10.27 -3.11
N ASN A 179 -5.70 -10.05 -2.29
CA ASN A 179 -5.57 -10.25 -0.84
C ASN A 179 -5.17 -11.69 -0.50
N ASN A 180 -5.66 -12.66 -1.24
CA ASN A 180 -5.36 -14.08 -0.98
C ASN A 180 -3.91 -14.43 -1.35
N SER A 181 -3.39 -13.92 -2.47
CA SER A 181 -1.97 -14.13 -2.84
C SER A 181 -1.02 -13.42 -1.87
N PHE A 182 -1.45 -12.28 -1.30
CA PHE A 182 -0.62 -11.50 -0.40
C PHE A 182 -0.58 -12.04 1.04
N LYS A 183 -1.64 -12.66 1.54
CA LYS A 183 -1.72 -13.17 2.92
C LYS A 183 -0.51 -14.00 3.39
N PRO A 184 0.04 -14.93 2.60
CA PRO A 184 1.20 -15.75 3.01
C PRO A 184 2.55 -15.06 2.81
N ILE A 185 2.59 -13.83 2.32
CA ILE A 185 3.83 -13.12 1.99
C ILE A 185 4.39 -12.43 3.23
N GLY A 186 5.65 -12.69 3.56
CA GLY A 186 6.36 -11.94 4.58
C GLY A 186 6.77 -10.56 4.04
N VAL A 187 6.61 -9.53 4.84
CA VAL A 187 7.06 -8.17 4.55
C VAL A 187 8.04 -7.72 5.62
N ALA A 188 9.18 -7.22 5.23
CA ALA A 188 10.20 -6.69 6.13
C ALA A 188 10.75 -5.37 5.59
N LEU A 189 11.30 -4.54 6.46
CA LEU A 189 12.07 -3.38 6.03
C LEU A 189 13.32 -3.84 5.29
N ARG A 190 13.79 -3.03 4.39
CA ARG A 190 15.01 -3.27 3.68
C ARG A 190 16.18 -2.69 4.49
N ASP A 191 17.11 -3.55 4.87
CA ASP A 191 18.25 -3.19 5.73
C ASP A 191 19.28 -2.32 5.00
N GLU A 192 19.46 -2.56 3.69
CA GLU A 192 20.40 -1.83 2.85
C GLU A 192 19.69 -1.20 1.66
N ARG A 193 19.77 0.13 1.56
CA ARG A 193 19.33 0.89 0.39
C ARG A 193 20.55 1.48 -0.29
N PRO A 194 20.67 1.32 -1.61
CA PRO A 194 21.63 2.13 -2.33
C PRO A 194 21.24 3.62 -2.17
N SER A 195 22.20 4.45 -1.81
CA SER A 195 21.98 5.89 -1.69
C SER A 195 21.55 6.47 -3.04
N ILE A 196 20.81 7.61 -3.02
CA ILE A 196 20.41 8.33 -4.23
C ILE A 196 21.65 8.66 -5.09
N GLU A 197 22.77 8.99 -4.46
CA GLU A 197 24.03 9.26 -5.12
C GLU A 197 24.60 7.99 -5.81
N THR A 198 24.52 6.84 -5.14
CA THR A 198 24.95 5.56 -5.71
C THR A 198 24.09 5.17 -6.90
N LEU A 199 22.76 5.34 -6.80
CA LEU A 199 21.83 5.09 -7.90
C LEU A 199 22.07 6.06 -9.07
N GLY A 200 22.32 7.34 -8.78
CA GLY A 200 22.65 8.34 -9.78
C GLY A 200 23.90 7.96 -10.58
N ARG A 201 24.99 7.63 -9.88
CA ARG A 201 26.25 7.19 -10.51
C ARG A 201 26.10 5.89 -11.28
N ALA A 202 25.33 4.93 -10.76
CA ALA A 202 25.07 3.66 -11.45
C ALA A 202 24.26 3.87 -12.74
N ALA A 203 23.21 4.69 -12.69
CA ALA A 203 22.40 5.04 -13.86
C ALA A 203 23.19 5.77 -14.94
N GLU A 204 24.05 6.74 -14.56
CA GLU A 204 24.93 7.47 -15.47
C GLU A 204 25.90 6.52 -16.19
N ARG A 205 26.60 5.68 -15.43
CA ARG A 205 27.52 4.69 -16.01
C ARG A 205 26.84 3.66 -16.89
N LEU A 206 25.63 3.20 -16.51
CA LEU A 206 24.88 2.30 -17.37
C LEU A 206 24.41 3.01 -18.63
N THR A 207 23.97 4.28 -18.56
CA THR A 207 23.61 5.09 -19.72
C THR A 207 24.78 5.20 -20.69
N GLU A 208 25.98 5.50 -20.20
CA GLU A 208 27.20 5.55 -21.02
C GLU A 208 27.52 4.20 -21.67
N LEU A 209 27.36 3.10 -20.90
CA LEU A 209 27.72 1.75 -21.34
C LEU A 209 26.73 1.18 -22.38
N VAL A 210 25.43 1.44 -22.22
CA VAL A 210 24.36 0.87 -23.07
C VAL A 210 23.87 1.81 -24.17
N GLY A 211 24.18 3.09 -24.10
CA GLY A 211 23.75 4.11 -25.05
C GLY A 211 22.30 4.58 -24.89
N ASP A 212 21.54 3.97 -23.98
CA ASP A 212 20.15 4.31 -23.66
C ASP A 212 20.06 4.95 -22.27
N MET A 213 19.19 5.97 -22.11
CA MET A 213 19.01 6.66 -20.82
C MET A 213 18.46 5.69 -19.76
N VAL A 214 19.21 5.51 -18.67
CA VAL A 214 18.79 4.74 -17.50
C VAL A 214 18.35 5.70 -16.40
N ILE A 215 17.12 5.51 -15.89
CA ILE A 215 16.59 6.31 -14.79
C ILE A 215 17.26 5.86 -13.47
N PRO A 216 17.67 6.79 -12.58
CA PRO A 216 18.32 6.47 -11.31
C PRO A 216 17.33 5.98 -10.25
N LEU A 217 16.56 4.97 -10.60
CA LEU A 217 15.73 4.16 -9.71
C LEU A 217 16.33 2.77 -9.67
N GLU A 218 16.37 2.18 -8.49
CA GLU A 218 16.95 0.86 -8.30
C GLU A 218 16.38 -0.19 -9.26
N GLN A 219 15.06 -0.15 -9.47
CA GLN A 219 14.39 -1.03 -10.41
C GLN A 219 14.89 -0.86 -11.85
N GLU A 220 15.04 0.37 -12.33
CA GLU A 220 15.47 0.65 -13.70
C GLU A 220 16.96 0.35 -13.89
N VAL A 221 17.78 0.68 -12.90
CA VAL A 221 19.20 0.29 -12.86
C VAL A 221 19.35 -1.23 -12.87
N SER A 222 18.60 -1.95 -12.03
CA SER A 222 18.64 -3.42 -11.97
C SER A 222 18.15 -4.06 -13.27
N LYS A 223 17.09 -3.52 -13.88
CA LYS A 223 16.53 -4.00 -15.14
C LYS A 223 17.53 -3.79 -16.31
N ALA A 224 18.13 -2.61 -16.39
CA ALA A 224 19.16 -2.33 -17.37
C ALA A 224 20.38 -3.24 -17.21
N ALA A 225 20.86 -3.41 -15.98
CA ALA A 225 21.96 -4.33 -15.67
C ALA A 225 21.63 -5.78 -16.04
N ALA A 226 20.47 -6.29 -15.64
CA ALA A 226 20.03 -7.65 -15.96
C ALA A 226 19.88 -7.90 -17.47
N LYS A 227 19.47 -6.88 -18.22
CA LYS A 227 19.34 -6.97 -19.68
C LYS A 227 20.69 -7.00 -20.40
N HIS A 228 21.66 -6.22 -19.96
CA HIS A 228 22.89 -5.95 -20.73
C HIS A 228 24.11 -6.68 -20.20
N PHE A 229 24.26 -6.91 -18.89
CA PHE A 229 25.44 -7.56 -18.32
C PHE A 229 25.69 -9.00 -18.80
N PRO A 230 24.67 -9.87 -18.98
CA PRO A 230 24.91 -11.22 -19.51
C PRO A 230 25.55 -11.19 -20.91
N ARG A 231 25.13 -10.22 -21.75
CA ARG A 231 25.73 -10.04 -23.07
C ARG A 231 27.17 -9.56 -22.97
N PHE A 232 27.46 -8.57 -22.14
CA PHE A 232 28.82 -8.08 -21.94
C PHE A 232 29.73 -9.17 -21.37
N GLN A 233 29.22 -9.97 -20.44
CA GLN A 233 29.97 -11.12 -19.91
C GLN A 233 30.28 -12.14 -21.00
N HIS A 234 29.35 -12.41 -21.90
CA HIS A 234 29.57 -13.29 -23.05
C HIS A 234 30.58 -12.71 -24.01
N ASP A 235 30.43 -11.43 -24.40
CA ASP A 235 31.25 -10.80 -25.44
C ASP A 235 32.69 -10.53 -24.99
N TYR A 236 32.89 -10.18 -23.71
CA TYR A 236 34.21 -9.78 -23.19
C TYR A 236 34.84 -10.78 -22.20
N GLY A 237 34.12 -11.80 -21.74
CA GLY A 237 34.63 -12.78 -20.77
C GLY A 237 35.88 -13.50 -21.27
N SER A 238 35.88 -13.95 -22.52
CA SER A 238 37.03 -14.61 -23.14
C SER A 238 38.27 -13.70 -23.30
N LEU A 239 38.04 -12.40 -23.49
CA LEU A 239 39.09 -11.38 -23.57
C LEU A 239 39.71 -11.15 -22.19
N ALA A 240 38.87 -11.02 -21.15
CA ALA A 240 39.35 -10.87 -19.78
C ALA A 240 40.22 -12.06 -19.32
N GLU A 241 39.81 -13.30 -19.65
CA GLU A 241 40.59 -14.49 -19.36
C GLU A 241 41.98 -14.48 -20.07
N LYS A 242 42.02 -14.08 -21.35
CA LYS A 242 43.26 -13.95 -22.11
C LYS A 242 44.18 -12.88 -21.53
N LEU A 243 43.66 -11.71 -21.18
CA LEU A 243 44.40 -10.61 -20.58
C LEU A 243 44.97 -11.00 -19.20
N SER A 244 44.14 -11.64 -18.36
CA SER A 244 44.57 -12.17 -17.06
C SER A 244 45.70 -13.22 -17.21
N GLY A 245 45.64 -14.06 -18.24
CA GLY A 245 46.72 -15.03 -18.55
C GLY A 245 48.04 -14.39 -19.03
N LEU A 246 47.99 -13.15 -19.49
CA LEU A 246 49.15 -12.34 -19.89
C LEU A 246 49.69 -11.46 -18.74
N GLY A 247 49.07 -11.48 -17.56
CA GLY A 247 49.46 -10.66 -16.43
C GLY A 247 49.07 -9.16 -16.56
N LEU A 248 48.08 -8.86 -17.43
CA LEU A 248 47.54 -7.54 -17.68
C LEU A 248 46.17 -7.36 -17.02
#